data_220760baf648eaefece0ddd8396a8934
#
_entry.id   220760baf648eaefece0ddd8396a8934
#
_cell.length_a   1.000
_cell.length_b   1.000
_cell.length_c   1.000
_cell.angle_alpha   90.00
_cell.angle_beta   90.00
_cell.angle_gamma   90.00
#
_symmetry.space_group_name_H-M   'P 1'
#
loop_
_entity.id
_entity.type
_entity.pdbx_description
1 polymer ?
#
loop_
_entity_poly.entity_id
_entity_poly.type
_entity_poly.pdbx_seq_one_letter_code
_entity_poly.pdbx_strand_id
1 'polypeptide(L)'
;KIITDLDLFFDLNKDALIISITGTNGKSTTCKIIEKILKFAKYNVKTVGNIGNPILSTSKTKKKYVLILEISSYQLQYSKLFRSQHAAILNISPDHLERHGNMKSYIKIKSRIFFGQNISDYSYINSTNKYSKSIINIFKTKKLKSKLIPIKKLGYNLLIKKINNKYFKSKGNIENM
;
A
#
# COMPACT_ATOMS: atom_id res chain seq x y z
N LYS A 1 3.36 3.90 26.49
CA LYS A 1 3.66 4.04 25.04
C LYS A 1 2.53 3.38 24.27
N ILE A 2 1.80 4.13 23.42
CA ILE A 2 0.73 3.55 22.58
C ILE A 2 1.39 2.82 21.43
N ILE A 3 1.06 1.52 21.28
CA ILE A 3 1.48 0.64 20.18
C ILE A 3 0.22 0.27 19.43
N THR A 4 0.25 0.35 18.10
CA THR A 4 -0.87 -0.06 17.24
C THR A 4 -0.75 -1.52 16.83
N ASP A 5 -1.85 -2.11 16.35
CA ASP A 5 -1.86 -3.44 15.73
C ASP A 5 -0.84 -3.56 14.60
N LEU A 6 -0.70 -2.50 13.79
CA LEU A 6 0.25 -2.42 12.69
C LEU A 6 1.71 -2.39 13.19
N ASP A 7 1.99 -1.68 14.28
CA ASP A 7 3.33 -1.64 14.88
C ASP A 7 3.70 -2.99 15.50
N LEU A 8 2.75 -3.64 16.19
CA LEU A 8 2.94 -4.98 16.76
C LEU A 8 3.15 -6.03 15.66
N PHE A 9 2.33 -5.98 14.59
CA PHE A 9 2.51 -6.85 13.45
C PHE A 9 3.91 -6.75 12.86
N PHE A 10 4.42 -5.53 12.66
CA PHE A 10 5.76 -5.31 12.16
C PHE A 10 6.82 -5.89 13.10
N ASP A 11 6.67 -5.67 14.40
CA ASP A 11 7.62 -6.20 15.40
C ASP A 11 7.70 -7.73 15.38
N LEU A 12 6.57 -8.40 15.21
CA LEU A 12 6.48 -9.86 15.12
C LEU A 12 7.00 -10.44 13.79
N ASN A 13 7.06 -9.64 12.73
CA ASN A 13 7.37 -10.10 11.36
C ASN A 13 8.54 -9.34 10.71
N LYS A 14 9.52 -8.89 11.49
CA LYS A 14 10.68 -8.11 11.01
C LYS A 14 11.48 -8.80 9.89
N ASP A 15 11.52 -10.14 9.90
CA ASP A 15 12.27 -10.95 8.94
C ASP A 15 11.47 -11.25 7.66
N ALA A 16 10.21 -10.86 7.59
CA ALA A 16 9.38 -11.07 6.42
C ALA A 16 9.58 -9.95 5.39
N LEU A 17 9.43 -10.31 4.10
CA LEU A 17 9.27 -9.31 3.05
C LEU A 17 7.83 -8.77 3.12
N ILE A 18 7.68 -7.50 3.44
CA ILE A 18 6.37 -6.84 3.58
C ILE A 18 6.12 -5.94 2.38
N ILE A 19 4.98 -6.17 1.72
CA ILE A 19 4.43 -5.31 0.66
C ILE A 19 3.17 -4.67 1.22
N SER A 20 3.12 -3.35 1.33
CA SER A 20 1.99 -2.62 1.88
C SER A 20 1.30 -1.75 0.84
N ILE A 21 -0.02 -1.80 0.83
CA ILE A 21 -0.87 -1.11 -0.13
C ILE A 21 -1.87 -0.23 0.60
N THR A 22 -1.88 1.06 0.25
CA THR A 22 -2.94 1.99 0.65
C THR A 22 -3.45 2.79 -0.54
N GLY A 23 -4.54 3.48 -0.35
CA GLY A 23 -5.20 4.29 -1.36
C GLY A 23 -6.64 4.57 -0.94
N THR A 24 -7.35 5.40 -1.67
CA THR A 24 -8.78 5.55 -1.47
C THR A 24 -9.48 4.31 -2.03
N ASN A 25 -9.22 3.96 -3.28
CA ASN A 25 -9.87 2.85 -3.99
C ASN A 25 -8.84 1.81 -4.46
N GLY A 26 -9.31 0.58 -4.71
CA GLY A 26 -8.56 -0.48 -5.39
C GLY A 26 -7.55 -1.25 -4.55
N LYS A 27 -7.43 -0.96 -3.26
CA LYS A 27 -6.48 -1.64 -2.35
C LYS A 27 -6.61 -3.17 -2.40
N SER A 28 -7.80 -3.69 -2.15
CA SER A 28 -8.07 -5.15 -2.09
C SER A 28 -7.82 -5.83 -3.43
N THR A 29 -8.24 -5.18 -4.52
CA THR A 29 -8.02 -5.69 -5.89
C THR A 29 -6.53 -5.81 -6.17
N THR A 30 -5.76 -4.76 -5.86
CA THR A 30 -4.31 -4.75 -6.06
C THR A 30 -3.62 -5.82 -5.20
N CYS A 31 -3.98 -5.94 -3.92
CA CYS A 31 -3.45 -6.99 -3.05
C CYS A 31 -3.70 -8.40 -3.63
N LYS A 32 -4.92 -8.68 -4.11
CA LYS A 32 -5.27 -9.97 -4.72
C LYS A 32 -4.50 -10.24 -6.02
N ILE A 33 -4.28 -9.21 -6.85
CA ILE A 33 -3.49 -9.34 -8.09
C ILE A 33 -2.04 -9.69 -7.74
N ILE A 34 -1.42 -8.94 -6.83
CA ILE A 34 -0.03 -9.18 -6.38
C ILE A 34 0.08 -10.58 -5.78
N GLU A 35 -0.87 -10.98 -4.94
CA GLU A 35 -0.91 -12.32 -4.35
C GLU A 35 -0.91 -13.43 -5.41
N LYS A 36 -1.78 -13.30 -6.43
CA LYS A 36 -1.84 -14.27 -7.54
C LYS A 36 -0.54 -14.34 -8.32
N ILE A 37 0.05 -13.19 -8.66
CA ILE A 37 1.32 -13.12 -9.39
C ILE A 37 2.44 -13.80 -8.59
N LEU A 38 2.58 -13.48 -7.31
CA LEU A 38 3.62 -14.05 -6.47
C LEU A 38 3.41 -15.55 -6.20
N LYS A 39 2.16 -16.00 -6.03
CA LYS A 39 1.85 -17.44 -5.93
C LYS A 39 2.16 -18.18 -7.22
N PHE A 40 1.86 -17.60 -8.36
CA PHE A 40 2.24 -18.16 -9.66
C PHE A 40 3.77 -18.27 -9.80
N ALA A 41 4.50 -17.29 -9.29
CA ALA A 41 5.96 -17.31 -9.21
C ALA A 41 6.52 -18.19 -8.06
N LYS A 42 5.68 -19.05 -7.45
CA LYS A 42 6.04 -20.02 -6.40
C LYS A 42 6.52 -19.42 -5.06
N TYR A 43 6.22 -18.14 -4.79
CA TYR A 43 6.47 -17.57 -3.48
C TYR A 43 5.43 -18.03 -2.45
N ASN A 44 5.87 -18.18 -1.20
CA ASN A 44 4.95 -18.35 -0.07
C ASN A 44 4.37 -16.99 0.29
N VAL A 45 3.08 -16.77 0.05
CA VAL A 45 2.42 -15.47 0.20
C VAL A 45 1.25 -15.56 1.17
N LYS A 46 1.13 -14.56 2.04
CA LYS A 46 -0.06 -14.34 2.87
C LYS A 46 -0.55 -12.90 2.68
N THR A 47 -1.84 -12.73 2.45
CA THR A 47 -2.50 -11.42 2.41
C THR A 47 -3.28 -11.22 3.70
N VAL A 48 -3.05 -10.09 4.37
CA VAL A 48 -3.68 -9.70 5.64
C VAL A 48 -4.03 -8.22 5.63
N GLY A 49 -4.85 -7.77 6.57
CA GLY A 49 -5.13 -6.35 6.77
C GLY A 49 -6.62 -6.03 6.85
N ASN A 50 -7.02 -4.97 6.17
CA ASN A 50 -8.37 -4.39 6.27
C ASN A 50 -9.47 -5.31 5.73
N ILE A 51 -9.14 -6.30 4.90
CA ILE A 51 -10.08 -7.27 4.34
C ILE A 51 -9.53 -8.69 4.53
N GLY A 52 -10.42 -9.60 4.91
CA GLY A 52 -10.11 -11.01 5.09
C GLY A 52 -9.53 -11.30 6.47
N ASN A 53 -8.27 -11.70 6.54
CA ASN A 53 -7.62 -12.05 7.79
C ASN A 53 -7.13 -10.78 8.52
N PRO A 54 -7.50 -10.59 9.80
CA PRO A 54 -6.96 -9.50 10.60
C PRO A 54 -5.44 -9.50 10.62
N ILE A 55 -4.83 -8.33 10.74
CA ILE A 55 -3.36 -8.19 10.72
C ILE A 55 -2.70 -9.14 11.74
N LEU A 56 -3.21 -9.17 12.96
CA LEU A 56 -2.66 -9.98 14.05
C LEU A 56 -3.04 -11.48 14.00
N SER A 57 -3.88 -11.92 13.06
CA SER A 57 -4.16 -13.35 12.87
C SER A 57 -2.95 -14.11 12.28
N THR A 58 -1.94 -13.38 11.82
CA THR A 58 -0.71 -13.97 11.30
C THR A 58 0.31 -14.04 12.43
N SER A 59 0.37 -15.17 13.11
CA SER A 59 1.42 -15.47 14.09
C SER A 59 2.80 -15.50 13.42
N LYS A 60 3.85 -15.24 14.21
CA LYS A 60 5.24 -15.38 13.75
C LYS A 60 5.44 -16.74 13.10
N THR A 61 5.76 -16.78 11.85
CA THR A 61 5.92 -18.03 11.09
C THR A 61 7.39 -18.37 10.95
N LYS A 62 7.74 -19.65 11.12
CA LYS A 62 9.12 -20.15 10.90
C LYS A 62 9.55 -20.12 9.43
N LYS A 63 8.60 -19.99 8.49
CA LYS A 63 8.88 -19.94 7.04
C LYS A 63 8.98 -18.49 6.58
N LYS A 64 9.90 -18.20 5.67
CA LYS A 64 9.94 -16.91 4.97
C LYS A 64 8.70 -16.75 4.11
N TYR A 65 7.85 -15.80 4.46
CA TYR A 65 6.68 -15.41 3.68
C TYR A 65 6.86 -14.02 3.08
N VAL A 66 6.24 -13.80 1.93
CA VAL A 66 5.89 -12.48 1.46
C VAL A 66 4.55 -12.12 2.07
N LEU A 67 4.51 -11.06 2.86
CA LEU A 67 3.30 -10.57 3.50
C LEU A 67 2.76 -9.38 2.73
N ILE A 68 1.54 -9.50 2.21
CA ILE A 68 0.85 -8.41 1.52
C ILE A 68 -0.16 -7.81 2.49
N LEU A 69 -0.02 -6.51 2.76
CA LEU A 69 -0.87 -5.78 3.69
C LEU A 69 -1.75 -4.77 2.98
N GLU A 70 -3.05 -4.91 3.15
CA GLU A 70 -3.99 -3.83 2.88
C GLU A 70 -4.11 -2.92 4.10
N ILE A 71 -3.74 -1.64 3.96
CA ILE A 71 -3.69 -0.72 5.09
C ILE A 71 -4.61 0.47 4.86
N SER A 72 -5.49 0.72 5.83
CA SER A 72 -6.37 1.89 5.89
C SER A 72 -5.67 3.13 6.40
N SER A 73 -6.25 4.31 6.18
CA SER A 73 -5.77 5.56 6.78
C SER A 73 -5.90 5.56 8.31
N TYR A 74 -6.91 4.86 8.85
CA TYR A 74 -7.10 4.74 10.30
C TYR A 74 -5.92 4.02 10.97
N GLN A 75 -5.47 2.91 10.39
CA GLN A 75 -4.32 2.16 10.88
C GLN A 75 -3.02 2.96 10.79
N LEU A 76 -2.81 3.72 9.71
CA LEU A 76 -1.63 4.56 9.54
C LEU A 76 -1.60 5.77 10.47
N GLN A 77 -2.76 6.25 10.93
CA GLN A 77 -2.85 7.50 11.68
C GLN A 77 -2.00 7.49 12.96
N TYR A 78 -1.94 6.38 13.66
CA TYR A 78 -1.27 6.26 14.95
C TYR A 78 -0.03 5.38 14.93
N SER A 79 0.20 4.63 13.86
CA SER A 79 1.38 3.79 13.72
C SER A 79 2.68 4.62 13.68
N LYS A 80 3.71 4.16 14.40
CA LYS A 80 5.00 4.85 14.55
C LYS A 80 6.19 3.99 14.13
N LEU A 81 6.07 2.68 14.25
CA LEU A 81 7.17 1.73 14.06
C LEU A 81 7.06 0.93 12.76
N PHE A 82 5.87 0.95 12.14
CA PHE A 82 5.61 0.17 10.93
C PHE A 82 6.57 0.53 9.79
N ARG A 83 7.10 -0.52 9.17
CA ARG A 83 7.91 -0.46 7.96
C ARG A 83 7.51 -1.57 7.01
N SER A 84 7.54 -1.29 5.72
CA SER A 84 7.48 -2.29 4.65
C SER A 84 8.56 -2.04 3.60
N GLN A 85 9.11 -3.08 3.03
CA GLN A 85 10.14 -2.97 2.00
C GLN A 85 9.58 -2.40 0.70
N HIS A 86 8.32 -2.72 0.41
CA HIS A 86 7.59 -2.17 -0.72
C HIS A 86 6.28 -1.54 -0.24
N ALA A 87 6.11 -0.24 -0.46
CA ALA A 87 4.91 0.49 -0.07
C ALA A 87 4.31 1.22 -1.27
N ALA A 88 2.99 1.15 -1.44
CA ALA A 88 2.31 1.83 -2.53
C ALA A 88 1.12 2.67 -2.07
N ILE A 89 1.02 3.89 -2.63
CA ILE A 89 -0.21 4.69 -2.61
C ILE A 89 -0.80 4.67 -4.01
N LEU A 90 -1.91 3.95 -4.18
CA LEU A 90 -2.55 3.74 -5.49
C LEU A 90 -3.19 5.02 -6.04
N ASN A 91 -4.01 5.62 -5.21
CA ASN A 91 -4.73 6.86 -5.53
C ASN A 91 -5.16 7.56 -4.25
N ILE A 92 -5.45 8.85 -4.39
CA ILE A 92 -6.08 9.66 -3.34
C ILE A 92 -7.20 10.45 -3.97
N SER A 93 -8.39 10.36 -3.37
CA SER A 93 -9.58 11.18 -3.65
C SER A 93 -10.26 11.52 -2.33
N PRO A 94 -11.14 12.53 -2.28
CA PRO A 94 -11.86 12.86 -1.05
C PRO A 94 -12.59 11.67 -0.47
N ASP A 95 -12.28 11.35 0.79
CA ASP A 95 -12.87 10.24 1.53
C ASP A 95 -12.52 10.42 3.02
N HIS A 96 -13.41 10.00 3.91
CA HIS A 96 -13.21 10.06 5.37
C HIS A 96 -12.81 11.45 5.91
N LEU A 97 -13.25 12.55 5.26
CA LEU A 97 -12.86 13.90 5.66
C LEU A 97 -13.49 14.31 7.00
N GLU A 98 -14.63 13.75 7.35
CA GLU A 98 -15.24 13.88 8.67
C GLU A 98 -14.30 13.42 9.79
N ARG A 99 -13.45 12.42 9.53
CA ARG A 99 -12.47 11.88 10.47
C ARG A 99 -11.14 12.62 10.41
N HIS A 100 -10.65 12.89 9.21
CA HIS A 100 -9.30 13.44 9.00
C HIS A 100 -9.27 14.98 8.91
N GLY A 101 -10.42 15.63 8.93
CA GLY A 101 -10.61 17.06 8.91
C GLY A 101 -10.51 17.67 7.51
N ASN A 102 -9.44 17.39 6.76
CA ASN A 102 -9.24 17.93 5.41
C ASN A 102 -8.32 17.05 4.56
N MET A 103 -8.26 17.35 3.26
CA MET A 103 -7.44 16.62 2.30
C MET A 103 -5.95 16.65 2.63
N LYS A 104 -5.42 17.75 3.15
CA LYS A 104 -4.00 17.88 3.51
C LYS A 104 -3.63 16.89 4.61
N SER A 105 -4.46 16.78 5.64
CA SER A 105 -4.31 15.79 6.72
C SER A 105 -4.43 14.36 6.19
N TYR A 106 -5.43 14.08 5.36
CA TYR A 106 -5.66 12.76 4.78
C TYR A 106 -4.47 12.27 3.95
N ILE A 107 -3.91 13.14 3.08
CA ILE A 107 -2.71 12.85 2.30
C ILE A 107 -1.52 12.58 3.22
N LYS A 108 -1.31 13.44 4.24
CA LYS A 108 -0.23 13.28 5.22
C LYS A 108 -0.33 11.94 5.96
N ILE A 109 -1.54 11.55 6.36
CA ILE A 109 -1.78 10.28 7.07
C ILE A 109 -1.46 9.10 6.14
N LYS A 110 -1.98 9.07 4.91
CA LYS A 110 -1.66 7.98 3.98
C LYS A 110 -0.17 7.92 3.63
N SER A 111 0.51 9.07 3.54
CA SER A 111 1.96 9.12 3.28
C SER A 111 2.80 8.52 4.40
N ARG A 112 2.24 8.30 5.59
CA ARG A 112 2.94 7.64 6.71
C ARG A 112 3.34 6.20 6.37
N ILE A 113 2.73 5.57 5.38
CA ILE A 113 3.12 4.23 4.89
C ILE A 113 4.61 4.17 4.48
N PHE A 114 5.21 5.32 4.16
CA PHE A 114 6.61 5.44 3.75
C PHE A 114 7.57 5.83 4.89
N PHE A 115 7.04 6.25 6.07
CA PHE A 115 7.87 6.92 7.09
C PHE A 115 8.91 6.01 7.75
N GLY A 116 8.60 4.73 7.90
CA GLY A 116 9.53 3.76 8.49
C GLY A 116 10.55 3.15 7.51
N GLN A 117 10.47 3.51 6.22
CA GLN A 117 11.32 2.94 5.18
C GLN A 117 12.77 3.44 5.24
N ASN A 118 13.69 2.60 4.80
CA ASN A 118 15.11 2.94 4.68
C ASN A 118 15.55 3.03 3.20
N ILE A 119 16.85 3.22 2.95
CA ILE A 119 17.40 3.46 1.62
C ILE A 119 17.27 2.25 0.67
N SER A 120 17.14 1.04 1.19
CA SER A 120 16.95 -0.17 0.38
C SER A 120 15.50 -0.42 0.00
N ASP A 121 14.53 0.32 0.58
CA ASP A 121 13.10 0.13 0.37
C ASP A 121 12.57 0.96 -0.81
N TYR A 122 11.37 0.63 -1.26
CA TYR A 122 10.74 1.21 -2.43
C TYR A 122 9.36 1.80 -2.10
N SER A 123 9.16 3.05 -2.52
CA SER A 123 7.90 3.80 -2.39
C SER A 123 7.28 4.02 -3.76
N TYR A 124 6.10 3.49 -3.98
CA TYR A 124 5.40 3.60 -5.27
C TYR A 124 4.24 4.59 -5.15
N ILE A 125 4.14 5.51 -6.10
CA ILE A 125 3.04 6.47 -6.19
C ILE A 125 2.49 6.52 -7.62
N ASN A 126 1.18 6.69 -7.75
CA ASN A 126 0.56 6.98 -9.03
C ASN A 126 0.84 8.44 -9.41
N SER A 127 1.73 8.67 -10.39
CA SER A 127 2.17 10.02 -10.80
C SER A 127 1.09 10.79 -11.56
N THR A 128 0.03 10.14 -12.03
CA THR A 128 -1.10 10.79 -12.71
C THR A 128 -2.20 11.25 -11.76
N ASN A 129 -2.14 10.85 -10.49
CA ASN A 129 -3.09 11.31 -9.48
C ASN A 129 -2.86 12.80 -9.16
N LYS A 130 -3.95 13.58 -9.06
CA LYS A 130 -3.86 15.04 -8.82
C LYS A 130 -3.11 15.42 -7.54
N TYR A 131 -3.04 14.52 -6.55
CA TYR A 131 -2.34 14.75 -5.28
C TYR A 131 -0.91 14.20 -5.24
N SER A 132 -0.41 13.65 -6.35
CA SER A 132 0.95 13.09 -6.43
C SER A 132 2.02 14.12 -6.04
N LYS A 133 1.88 15.37 -6.48
CA LYS A 133 2.78 16.48 -6.11
C LYS A 133 2.83 16.70 -4.59
N SER A 134 1.69 16.61 -3.91
CA SER A 134 1.63 16.76 -2.45
C SER A 134 2.34 15.61 -1.73
N ILE A 135 2.21 14.39 -2.21
CA ILE A 135 2.92 13.21 -1.67
C ILE A 135 4.43 13.38 -1.87
N ILE A 136 4.87 13.79 -3.07
CA ILE A 136 6.30 14.05 -3.37
C ILE A 136 6.86 15.15 -2.47
N ASN A 137 6.09 16.20 -2.22
CA ASN A 137 6.50 17.28 -1.31
C ASN A 137 6.68 16.75 0.12
N ILE A 138 5.76 15.92 0.62
CA ILE A 138 5.90 15.28 1.94
C ILE A 138 7.16 14.41 1.97
N PHE A 139 7.42 13.65 0.91
CA PHE A 139 8.59 12.80 0.79
C PHE A 139 9.89 13.61 0.94
N LYS A 140 9.99 14.75 0.25
CA LYS A 140 11.13 15.67 0.31
C LYS A 140 11.24 16.35 1.68
N THR A 141 10.16 16.98 2.18
CA THR A 141 10.18 17.75 3.44
C THR A 141 10.45 16.89 4.66
N LYS A 142 10.03 15.61 4.64
CA LYS A 142 10.32 14.63 5.68
C LYS A 142 11.66 13.92 5.49
N LYS A 143 12.40 14.22 4.42
CA LYS A 143 13.69 13.60 4.08
C LYS A 143 13.61 12.06 4.11
N LEU A 144 12.53 11.51 3.50
CA LEU A 144 12.33 10.07 3.48
C LEU A 144 13.43 9.40 2.65
N LYS A 145 13.89 8.23 3.10
CA LYS A 145 15.12 7.60 2.61
C LYS A 145 14.90 6.60 1.48
N SER A 146 13.69 6.05 1.36
CA SER A 146 13.39 5.02 0.36
C SER A 146 13.43 5.55 -1.07
N LYS A 147 13.58 4.63 -2.02
CA LYS A 147 13.57 4.96 -3.46
C LYS A 147 12.13 5.26 -3.89
N LEU A 148 11.85 6.52 -4.25
CA LEU A 148 10.54 6.94 -4.74
C LEU A 148 10.41 6.59 -6.24
N ILE A 149 9.40 5.76 -6.56
CA ILE A 149 9.12 5.30 -7.92
C ILE A 149 7.75 5.82 -8.36
N PRO A 150 7.70 6.83 -9.22
CA PRO A 150 6.46 7.29 -9.82
C PRO A 150 6.01 6.32 -10.91
N ILE A 151 4.86 5.68 -10.69
CA ILE A 151 4.23 4.83 -11.69
C ILE A 151 3.39 5.71 -12.61
N LYS A 152 3.67 5.65 -13.90
CA LYS A 152 2.84 6.25 -14.96
C LYS A 152 1.91 5.17 -15.51
N LYS A 153 0.75 5.58 -16.03
CA LYS A 153 -0.12 4.70 -16.82
C LYS A 153 0.66 4.21 -18.05
N LEU A 154 1.07 2.93 -18.03
CA LEU A 154 1.75 2.31 -19.16
C LEU A 154 0.74 1.53 -19.98
N GLY A 155 0.71 1.78 -21.29
CA GLY A 155 0.17 0.85 -22.29
C GLY A 155 -1.26 0.37 -22.12
N TYR A 156 -2.11 1.16 -21.48
CA TYR A 156 -3.47 0.86 -21.08
C TYR A 156 -4.32 0.18 -22.16
N ASN A 157 -4.25 0.67 -23.39
CA ASN A 157 -5.07 0.17 -24.50
C ASN A 157 -4.68 -1.26 -24.93
N LEU A 158 -3.43 -1.66 -24.73
CA LEU A 158 -2.95 -3.00 -25.08
C LEU A 158 -3.38 -4.05 -24.04
N LEU A 159 -3.35 -3.69 -22.77
CA LEU A 159 -3.75 -4.60 -21.68
C LEU A 159 -5.26 -4.82 -21.65
N ILE A 160 -6.07 -3.77 -21.85
CA ILE A 160 -7.54 -3.89 -21.84
C ILE A 160 -8.05 -4.75 -22.99
N LYS A 161 -7.44 -4.67 -24.18
CA LYS A 161 -7.82 -5.53 -25.32
C LYS A 161 -7.64 -7.02 -25.02
N LYS A 162 -6.71 -7.37 -24.12
CA LYS A 162 -6.43 -8.77 -23.73
C LYS A 162 -7.26 -9.24 -22.52
N ILE A 163 -7.85 -8.31 -21.75
CA ILE A 163 -8.63 -8.67 -20.55
C ILE A 163 -10.09 -8.91 -20.95
N ASN A 164 -10.52 -10.16 -20.86
CA ASN A 164 -11.90 -10.56 -21.20
C ASN A 164 -12.88 -10.52 -20.00
N ASN A 165 -12.51 -9.90 -18.89
CA ASN A 165 -13.33 -9.84 -17.68
C ASN A 165 -13.91 -8.43 -17.49
N LYS A 166 -15.25 -8.32 -17.51
CA LYS A 166 -16.00 -7.05 -17.35
C LYS A 166 -15.66 -6.30 -16.04
N TYR A 167 -15.36 -7.05 -14.96
CA TYR A 167 -14.98 -6.45 -13.68
C TYR A 167 -13.71 -5.60 -13.79
N PHE A 168 -12.70 -6.08 -14.50
CA PHE A 168 -11.46 -5.34 -14.70
C PHE A 168 -11.58 -4.22 -15.75
N LYS A 169 -12.67 -4.17 -16.50
CA LYS A 169 -12.95 -3.09 -17.47
C LYS A 169 -13.62 -1.86 -16.82
N SER A 170 -14.02 -1.91 -15.56
CA SER A 170 -14.58 -0.75 -14.87
C SER A 170 -13.53 0.35 -14.68
N LYS A 171 -13.94 1.62 -14.79
CA LYS A 171 -13.02 2.78 -14.71
C LYS A 171 -12.14 2.76 -13.45
N GLY A 172 -12.72 2.45 -12.29
CA GLY A 172 -11.99 2.40 -11.02
C GLY A 172 -10.96 1.26 -10.94
N ASN A 173 -11.27 0.08 -11.51
CA ASN A 173 -10.32 -1.04 -11.51
C ASN A 173 -9.20 -0.85 -12.51
N ILE A 174 -9.50 -0.16 -13.57
CA ILE A 174 -8.55 0.22 -14.60
C ILE A 174 -7.49 1.21 -14.06
N GLU A 175 -7.86 2.14 -13.20
CA GLU A 175 -6.94 3.09 -12.58
C GLU A 175 -5.96 2.41 -11.58
N ASN A 176 -6.28 1.20 -11.15
CA ASN A 176 -5.51 0.42 -10.18
C ASN A 176 -4.65 -0.69 -10.80
N MET A 177 -4.75 -0.89 -12.10
CA MET A 177 -3.90 -1.82 -12.87
C MET A 177 -2.68 -1.11 -13.43
#